data_fb7465262d1a6d83dd64aa218e984b60
#
_entry.id   fb7465262d1a6d83dd64aa218e984b60
#
_cell.length_a   1.000
_cell.length_b   1.000
_cell.length_c   1.000
_cell.angle_alpha   90.00
_cell.angle_beta   90.00
_cell.angle_gamma   90.00
#
_symmetry.space_group_name_H-M   'P 1'
#
loop_
_entity.id
_entity.type
_entity.pdbx_description
1 polymer ?
#
loop_
_entity_poly.entity_id
_entity_poly.type
_entity_poly.pdbx_seq_one_letter_code
_entity_poly.pdbx_strand_id
1 'polypeptide(L)'
;LRTMYATGSYFKTLGVGAFTGRVFTAADDRAAAPPVAVMAYNAWQNLYGGDPSVVGSTLMIEGHAFTVSGIAPPGFFGETLRADPPDLWLPLQHEPLISGADTSLLRQPMAAWLRVIGRLRADATIEGMDARLTVFLRQWMQRDAGYPASMMATVERLLPQQTITVVPAGAGVGEMKERYGRSLRILLAVCAMVLLIACANVANLLLARAVARRGQIAVRLALGASRSQIVIEALIESVLLAIGGAVVGLVVAIGAGRLLLSLAFAGATLLPIDVTP
;
A
#
# COMPACT_ATOMS: atom_id res chain seq x y z
N LEU A 1 10.45 -18.02 -8.13
CA LEU A 1 9.14 -17.90 -7.48
C LEU A 1 9.32 -17.22 -6.12
N ARG A 2 8.57 -16.17 -5.86
CA ARG A 2 8.57 -15.45 -4.59
C ARG A 2 7.56 -16.11 -3.66
N THR A 3 7.98 -16.54 -2.51
CA THR A 3 7.13 -17.20 -1.52
C THR A 3 6.79 -16.28 -0.37
N MET A 4 5.59 -16.43 0.18
CA MET A 4 5.14 -15.76 1.37
C MET A 4 4.53 -16.77 2.34
N TYR A 5 4.93 -16.74 3.59
CA TYR A 5 4.33 -17.57 4.64
C TYR A 5 3.09 -16.89 5.20
N ALA A 6 2.02 -17.66 5.36
CA ALA A 6 0.77 -17.20 5.95
C ALA A 6 0.16 -18.25 6.85
N THR A 7 -0.49 -17.83 7.93
CA THR A 7 -1.21 -18.74 8.82
C THR A 7 -2.42 -19.37 8.12
N GLY A 8 -2.84 -20.53 8.56
CA GLY A 8 -4.00 -21.25 7.99
C GLY A 8 -5.33 -20.48 8.03
N SER A 9 -5.43 -19.42 8.83
CA SER A 9 -6.59 -18.53 8.87
C SER A 9 -6.51 -17.36 7.88
N TYR A 10 -5.40 -17.18 7.19
CA TYR A 10 -5.10 -16.00 6.37
C TYR A 10 -6.18 -15.70 5.31
N PHE A 11 -6.45 -16.63 4.42
CA PHE A 11 -7.44 -16.46 3.36
C PHE A 11 -8.86 -16.25 3.92
N LYS A 12 -9.22 -16.99 4.98
CA LYS A 12 -10.50 -16.83 5.68
C LYS A 12 -10.63 -15.42 6.29
N THR A 13 -9.57 -14.91 6.91
CA THR A 13 -9.57 -13.58 7.54
C THR A 13 -9.75 -12.48 6.50
N LEU A 14 -9.13 -12.63 5.32
CA LEU A 14 -9.28 -11.69 4.21
C LEU A 14 -10.58 -11.88 3.43
N GLY A 15 -11.30 -13.00 3.63
CA GLY A 15 -12.53 -13.31 2.89
C GLY A 15 -12.25 -13.75 1.45
N VAL A 16 -11.07 -14.34 1.19
CA VAL A 16 -10.62 -14.74 -0.15
C VAL A 16 -10.75 -16.23 -0.32
N GLY A 17 -11.45 -16.65 -1.37
CA GLY A 17 -11.54 -18.04 -1.82
C GLY A 17 -10.50 -18.37 -2.90
N ALA A 18 -10.49 -19.62 -3.40
CA ALA A 18 -9.69 -19.99 -4.57
C ALA A 18 -10.44 -19.67 -5.88
N PHE A 19 -9.70 -19.33 -6.92
CA PHE A 19 -10.22 -19.28 -8.30
C PHE A 19 -10.47 -20.70 -8.82
N THR A 20 -9.51 -21.60 -8.58
CA THR A 20 -9.65 -23.05 -8.84
C THR A 20 -8.92 -23.83 -7.77
N GLY A 21 -9.36 -25.05 -7.48
CA GLY A 21 -8.87 -25.82 -6.35
C GLY A 21 -9.36 -25.29 -5.00
N ARG A 22 -8.51 -25.24 -3.99
CA ARG A 22 -8.81 -24.74 -2.66
C ARG A 22 -7.66 -23.91 -2.09
N VAL A 23 -7.95 -22.93 -1.25
CA VAL A 23 -6.96 -22.28 -0.39
C VAL A 23 -6.65 -23.19 0.81
N PHE A 24 -5.46 -23.02 1.39
CA PHE A 24 -5.13 -23.76 2.60
C PHE A 24 -5.88 -23.21 3.83
N THR A 25 -6.03 -24.05 4.83
CA THR A 25 -6.77 -23.77 6.06
C THR A 25 -5.90 -24.08 7.29
N ALA A 26 -6.44 -23.89 8.48
CA ALA A 26 -5.75 -24.25 9.73
C ALA A 26 -5.40 -25.76 9.82
N ALA A 27 -6.07 -26.63 9.06
CA ALA A 27 -5.74 -28.05 9.00
C ALA A 27 -4.42 -28.29 8.24
N ASP A 28 -4.15 -27.46 7.24
CA ASP A 28 -2.94 -27.52 6.42
C ASP A 28 -1.74 -26.83 7.10
N ASP A 29 -2.00 -25.91 8.04
CA ASP A 29 -0.99 -25.13 8.77
C ASP A 29 -0.59 -25.85 10.08
N ARG A 30 -0.11 -27.05 9.95
CA ARG A 30 0.43 -27.89 11.04
C ARG A 30 1.75 -28.50 10.58
N ALA A 31 2.69 -28.63 11.48
CA ALA A 31 4.03 -29.18 11.17
C ALA A 31 3.99 -30.59 10.55
N ALA A 32 2.99 -31.39 10.90
CA ALA A 32 2.81 -32.74 10.37
C ALA A 32 1.87 -32.85 9.15
N ALA A 33 1.29 -31.71 8.70
CA ALA A 33 0.43 -31.71 7.52
C ALA A 33 1.27 -31.83 6.24
N PRO A 34 0.72 -32.45 5.18
CA PRO A 34 1.38 -32.46 3.88
C PRO A 34 1.65 -31.03 3.38
N PRO A 35 2.85 -30.73 2.86
CA PRO A 35 3.16 -29.40 2.36
C PRO A 35 2.28 -29.04 1.16
N VAL A 36 1.58 -27.92 1.28
CA VAL A 36 0.72 -27.36 0.23
C VAL A 36 1.10 -25.92 -0.09
N ALA A 37 0.78 -25.49 -1.30
CA ALA A 37 0.97 -24.12 -1.74
C ALA A 37 -0.29 -23.61 -2.44
N VAL A 38 -0.60 -22.32 -2.26
CA VAL A 38 -1.58 -21.61 -3.09
C VAL A 38 -0.80 -20.71 -4.04
N MET A 39 -1.06 -20.82 -5.33
CA MET A 39 -0.36 -20.04 -6.36
C MET A 39 -1.14 -18.77 -6.70
N ALA A 40 -0.44 -17.68 -6.94
CA ALA A 40 -1.04 -16.45 -7.43
C ALA A 40 -1.58 -16.63 -8.86
N TYR A 41 -2.70 -15.98 -9.17
CA TYR A 41 -3.30 -16.03 -10.52
C TYR A 41 -2.31 -15.62 -11.61
N ASN A 42 -1.57 -14.55 -11.39
CA ASN A 42 -0.60 -14.05 -12.35
C ASN A 42 0.59 -14.99 -12.54
N ALA A 43 1.09 -15.61 -11.46
CA ALA A 43 2.15 -16.62 -11.56
C ALA A 43 1.67 -17.84 -12.36
N TRP A 44 0.44 -18.30 -12.12
CA TRP A 44 -0.17 -19.39 -12.88
C TRP A 44 -0.30 -19.07 -14.38
N GLN A 45 -0.78 -17.86 -14.70
CA GLN A 45 -0.90 -17.44 -16.11
C GLN A 45 0.46 -17.31 -16.80
N ASN A 46 1.44 -16.67 -16.15
CA ASN A 46 2.71 -16.35 -16.79
C ASN A 46 3.66 -17.55 -16.89
N LEU A 47 3.67 -18.43 -15.89
CA LEU A 47 4.62 -19.55 -15.84
C LEU A 47 4.03 -20.84 -16.44
N TYR A 48 2.71 -20.99 -16.39
CA TYR A 48 2.02 -22.21 -16.79
C TYR A 48 0.93 -22.00 -17.85
N GLY A 49 0.82 -20.78 -18.39
CA GLY A 49 -0.16 -20.47 -19.45
C GLY A 49 -1.62 -20.66 -19.04
N GLY A 50 -1.90 -20.69 -17.72
CA GLY A 50 -3.25 -20.96 -17.22
C GLY A 50 -3.68 -22.43 -17.27
N ASP A 51 -2.74 -23.36 -17.30
CA ASP A 51 -3.04 -24.80 -17.34
C ASP A 51 -3.70 -25.27 -16.05
N PRO A 52 -4.95 -25.79 -16.09
CA PRO A 52 -5.63 -26.28 -14.91
C PRO A 52 -4.95 -27.47 -14.22
N SER A 53 -4.13 -28.25 -14.93
CA SER A 53 -3.43 -29.41 -14.40
C SER A 53 -2.37 -29.07 -13.35
N VAL A 54 -2.02 -27.78 -13.22
CA VAL A 54 -1.14 -27.28 -12.14
C VAL A 54 -1.75 -27.50 -10.76
N VAL A 55 -3.07 -27.46 -10.62
CA VAL A 55 -3.72 -27.78 -9.34
C VAL A 55 -3.63 -29.29 -9.11
N GLY A 56 -3.02 -29.65 -7.97
CA GLY A 56 -2.68 -31.03 -7.62
C GLY A 56 -1.28 -31.47 -8.06
N SER A 57 -0.59 -30.67 -8.88
CA SER A 57 0.81 -30.94 -9.23
C SER A 57 1.78 -30.65 -8.10
N THR A 58 2.97 -31.20 -8.17
CA THR A 58 4.04 -30.98 -7.19
C THR A 58 5.03 -29.94 -7.70
N LEU A 59 5.30 -28.93 -6.88
CA LEU A 59 6.35 -27.96 -7.08
C LEU A 59 7.51 -28.19 -6.12
N MET A 60 8.73 -28.11 -6.61
CA MET A 60 9.93 -28.13 -5.78
C MET A 60 10.27 -26.69 -5.33
N ILE A 61 10.23 -26.44 -4.03
CA ILE A 61 10.57 -25.16 -3.41
C ILE A 61 11.74 -25.41 -2.47
N GLU A 62 12.90 -24.84 -2.77
CA GLU A 62 14.15 -25.02 -2.01
C GLU A 62 14.45 -26.50 -1.69
N GLY A 63 14.21 -27.39 -2.67
CA GLY A 63 14.45 -28.83 -2.53
C GLY A 63 13.33 -29.63 -1.84
N HIS A 64 12.24 -28.99 -1.42
CA HIS A 64 11.10 -29.63 -0.78
C HIS A 64 9.87 -29.67 -1.69
N ALA A 65 9.15 -30.77 -1.67
CA ALA A 65 7.97 -30.99 -2.50
C ALA A 65 6.73 -30.35 -1.87
N PHE A 66 6.08 -29.43 -2.59
CA PHE A 66 4.80 -28.82 -2.21
C PHE A 66 3.74 -29.14 -3.25
N THR A 67 2.55 -29.51 -2.82
CA THR A 67 1.42 -29.71 -3.73
C THR A 67 0.67 -28.39 -3.92
N VAL A 68 0.42 -27.99 -5.15
CA VAL A 68 -0.43 -26.82 -5.47
C VAL A 68 -1.87 -27.17 -5.11
N SER A 69 -2.38 -26.64 -4.02
CA SER A 69 -3.75 -26.90 -3.56
C SER A 69 -4.80 -26.08 -4.32
N GLY A 70 -4.40 -24.94 -4.88
CA GLY A 70 -5.29 -24.09 -5.65
C GLY A 70 -4.62 -22.80 -6.10
N ILE A 71 -5.38 -22.04 -6.88
CA ILE A 71 -4.98 -20.77 -7.45
C ILE A 71 -5.79 -19.65 -6.78
N ALA A 72 -5.12 -18.61 -6.32
CA ALA A 72 -5.77 -17.41 -5.78
C ALA A 72 -6.58 -16.67 -6.88
N PRO A 73 -7.60 -15.89 -6.54
CA PRO A 73 -8.40 -15.19 -7.54
C PRO A 73 -7.58 -14.07 -8.23
N PRO A 74 -7.96 -13.70 -9.48
CA PRO A 74 -7.34 -12.59 -10.17
C PRO A 74 -7.48 -11.31 -9.34
N GLY A 75 -6.41 -10.48 -9.36
CA GLY A 75 -6.39 -9.25 -8.56
C GLY A 75 -6.07 -9.42 -7.08
N PHE A 76 -5.84 -10.63 -6.59
CA PHE A 76 -5.38 -10.86 -5.21
C PHE A 76 -3.85 -10.91 -5.15
N PHE A 77 -3.26 -9.95 -4.43
CA PHE A 77 -1.80 -9.80 -4.27
C PHE A 77 -1.34 -10.00 -2.83
N GLY A 78 -2.24 -10.40 -1.96
CA GLY A 78 -2.02 -10.45 -0.53
C GLY A 78 -2.58 -9.23 0.21
N GLU A 79 -2.16 -9.08 1.45
CA GLU A 79 -2.62 -8.01 2.36
C GLU A 79 -2.02 -6.65 2.06
N THR A 80 -0.93 -6.60 1.30
CA THR A 80 -0.18 -5.37 1.00
C THR A 80 0.09 -5.29 -0.50
N LEU A 81 -0.18 -4.14 -1.08
CA LEU A 81 0.25 -3.86 -2.45
C LEU A 81 1.78 -3.64 -2.44
N ARG A 82 2.50 -4.52 -3.14
CA ARG A 82 3.96 -4.49 -3.29
C ARG A 82 4.33 -4.37 -4.75
N ALA A 83 5.49 -3.78 -5.04
CA ALA A 83 6.06 -3.79 -6.39
C ALA A 83 6.27 -5.24 -6.90
N ASP A 84 6.62 -6.13 -5.97
CA ASP A 84 6.87 -7.55 -6.20
C ASP A 84 5.92 -8.40 -5.35
N PRO A 85 4.69 -8.69 -5.81
CA PRO A 85 3.75 -9.54 -5.08
C PRO A 85 4.25 -10.99 -5.01
N PRO A 86 3.80 -11.78 -4.02
CA PRO A 86 4.15 -13.18 -3.91
C PRO A 86 3.56 -13.99 -5.07
N ASP A 87 4.34 -14.96 -5.56
CA ASP A 87 3.90 -15.93 -6.54
C ASP A 87 3.21 -17.13 -5.87
N LEU A 88 3.60 -17.43 -4.62
CA LEU A 88 3.10 -18.55 -3.83
C LEU A 88 2.87 -18.13 -2.38
N TRP A 89 1.77 -18.63 -1.79
CA TRP A 89 1.54 -18.61 -0.35
C TRP A 89 1.73 -20.00 0.22
N LEU A 90 2.50 -20.12 1.30
CA LEU A 90 2.82 -21.34 1.99
C LEU A 90 2.30 -21.29 3.43
N PRO A 91 1.78 -22.40 4.00
CA PRO A 91 1.43 -22.43 5.41
C PRO A 91 2.64 -22.12 6.30
N LEU A 92 2.43 -21.31 7.33
CA LEU A 92 3.49 -20.80 8.19
C LEU A 92 4.28 -21.92 8.90
N GLN A 93 3.60 -22.99 9.31
CA GLN A 93 4.23 -24.11 10.00
C GLN A 93 5.20 -24.93 9.12
N HIS A 94 5.24 -24.67 7.81
CA HIS A 94 6.23 -25.25 6.91
C HIS A 94 7.48 -24.39 6.72
N GLU A 95 7.57 -23.21 7.38
CA GLU A 95 8.79 -22.39 7.36
C GLU A 95 10.02 -23.17 7.84
N PRO A 96 9.98 -23.94 8.94
CA PRO A 96 11.15 -24.72 9.36
C PRO A 96 11.58 -25.81 8.38
N LEU A 97 10.67 -26.28 7.52
CA LEU A 97 11.00 -27.25 6.48
C LEU A 97 11.94 -26.66 5.44
N ILE A 98 11.72 -25.39 5.07
CA ILE A 98 12.49 -24.66 4.05
C ILE A 98 13.75 -24.04 4.66
N SER A 99 13.60 -23.33 5.78
CA SER A 99 14.72 -22.62 6.42
C SER A 99 15.67 -23.51 7.23
N GLY A 100 15.25 -24.75 7.52
CA GLY A 100 15.94 -25.64 8.45
C GLY A 100 15.51 -25.43 9.91
N ALA A 101 15.50 -26.51 10.68
CA ALA A 101 15.00 -26.47 12.05
C ALA A 101 15.78 -25.54 12.99
N ASP A 102 17.10 -25.40 12.76
CA ASP A 102 18.00 -24.61 13.61
C ASP A 102 18.00 -23.12 13.22
N THR A 103 17.68 -22.81 11.98
CA THR A 103 17.66 -21.44 11.42
C THR A 103 16.24 -20.86 11.36
N SER A 104 15.23 -21.63 11.70
CA SER A 104 13.83 -21.24 11.65
C SER A 104 13.54 -20.00 12.48
N LEU A 105 12.93 -19.01 11.84
CA LEU A 105 12.50 -17.76 12.48
C LEU A 105 11.32 -17.99 13.45
N LEU A 106 10.53 -19.06 13.26
CA LEU A 106 9.44 -19.42 14.19
C LEU A 106 9.93 -19.81 15.59
N ARG A 107 11.17 -20.25 15.70
CA ARG A 107 11.79 -20.64 16.97
C ARG A 107 12.63 -19.54 17.60
N GLN A 108 12.74 -18.37 16.96
CA GLN A 108 13.53 -17.26 17.45
C GLN A 108 12.62 -16.22 18.12
N PRO A 109 12.58 -16.12 19.46
CA PRO A 109 11.66 -15.25 20.18
C PRO A 109 11.92 -13.75 19.93
N MET A 110 13.11 -13.41 19.42
CA MET A 110 13.49 -12.03 19.08
C MET A 110 13.22 -11.66 17.61
N ALA A 111 12.79 -12.62 16.79
CA ALA A 111 12.56 -12.37 15.37
C ALA A 111 11.19 -11.69 15.14
N ALA A 112 11.22 -10.39 14.90
CA ALA A 112 10.02 -9.61 14.53
C ALA A 112 9.87 -9.56 13.01
N TRP A 113 9.37 -10.64 12.40
CA TRP A 113 9.22 -10.78 10.95
C TRP A 113 7.78 -11.04 10.49
N LEU A 114 6.91 -11.44 11.42
CA LEU A 114 5.50 -11.70 11.13
C LEU A 114 4.66 -10.42 11.26
N ARG A 115 3.68 -10.31 10.39
CA ARG A 115 2.64 -9.30 10.47
C ARG A 115 1.33 -9.96 10.89
N VAL A 116 0.66 -9.37 11.87
CA VAL A 116 -0.63 -9.88 12.36
C VAL A 116 -1.75 -9.05 11.77
N ILE A 117 -2.69 -9.74 11.11
CA ILE A 117 -3.91 -9.15 10.57
C ILE A 117 -5.09 -9.87 11.19
N GLY A 118 -6.08 -9.11 11.63
CA GLY A 118 -7.27 -9.65 12.24
C GLY A 118 -8.54 -8.95 11.74
N ARG A 119 -9.67 -9.61 11.93
CA ARG A 119 -11.00 -9.00 11.74
C ARG A 119 -11.56 -8.64 13.11
N LEU A 120 -11.79 -7.36 13.32
CA LEU A 120 -12.41 -6.87 14.54
C LEU A 120 -13.87 -7.33 14.60
N ARG A 121 -14.34 -7.78 15.76
CA ARG A 121 -15.75 -8.07 15.97
C ARG A 121 -16.53 -6.76 16.05
N ALA A 122 -17.83 -6.82 15.71
CA ALA A 122 -18.68 -5.62 15.65
C ALA A 122 -18.84 -4.90 17.00
N ASP A 123 -18.65 -5.61 18.10
CA ASP A 123 -18.75 -5.12 19.48
C ASP A 123 -17.40 -4.62 20.06
N ALA A 124 -16.30 -4.69 19.30
CA ALA A 124 -14.97 -4.34 19.76
C ALA A 124 -14.50 -3.00 19.16
N THR A 125 -13.76 -2.23 19.97
CA THR A 125 -13.12 -0.98 19.55
C THR A 125 -11.63 -1.18 19.32
N ILE A 126 -11.02 -0.33 18.48
CA ILE A 126 -9.58 -0.36 18.20
C ILE A 126 -8.81 -0.07 19.48
N GLU A 127 -9.22 0.95 20.23
CA GLU A 127 -8.57 1.37 21.48
C GLU A 127 -8.62 0.27 22.55
N GLY A 128 -9.77 -0.42 22.66
CA GLY A 128 -9.91 -1.56 23.56
C GLY A 128 -9.04 -2.75 23.16
N MET A 129 -8.81 -2.94 21.86
CA MET A 129 -7.94 -4.00 21.35
C MET A 129 -6.46 -3.65 21.60
N ASP A 130 -6.04 -2.41 21.37
CA ASP A 130 -4.69 -1.91 21.65
C ASP A 130 -4.28 -2.19 23.11
N ALA A 131 -5.16 -1.83 24.05
CA ALA A 131 -4.92 -2.05 25.46
C ALA A 131 -4.77 -3.53 25.81
N ARG A 132 -5.69 -4.37 25.31
CA ARG A 132 -5.67 -5.82 25.56
C ARG A 132 -4.44 -6.51 24.96
N LEU A 133 -4.10 -6.19 23.71
CA LEU A 133 -2.93 -6.76 23.06
C LEU A 133 -1.62 -6.29 23.71
N THR A 134 -1.56 -5.04 24.15
CA THR A 134 -0.42 -4.52 24.91
C THR A 134 -0.21 -5.28 26.21
N VAL A 135 -1.29 -5.51 26.99
CA VAL A 135 -1.20 -6.31 28.23
C VAL A 135 -0.76 -7.75 27.91
N PHE A 136 -1.35 -8.35 26.88
CA PHE A 136 -0.98 -9.71 26.45
C PHE A 136 0.50 -9.79 26.04
N LEU A 137 1.00 -8.84 25.22
CA LEU A 137 2.41 -8.79 24.82
C LEU A 137 3.34 -8.74 26.05
N ARG A 138 3.04 -7.85 27.01
CA ARG A 138 3.87 -7.70 28.21
C ARG A 138 3.89 -8.97 29.06
N GLN A 139 2.74 -9.62 29.22
CA GLN A 139 2.66 -10.91 29.94
C GLN A 139 3.46 -12.00 29.22
N TRP A 140 3.31 -12.10 27.91
CA TRP A 140 4.05 -13.06 27.10
C TRP A 140 5.56 -12.82 27.19
N MET A 141 6.01 -11.57 27.08
CA MET A 141 7.44 -11.21 27.21
C MET A 141 8.01 -11.60 28.58
N GLN A 142 7.21 -11.54 29.64
CA GLN A 142 7.68 -11.89 30.98
C GLN A 142 7.73 -13.40 31.25
N ARG A 143 6.81 -14.15 30.67
CA ARG A 143 6.58 -15.55 31.07
C ARG A 143 6.93 -16.57 29.99
N ASP A 144 6.57 -16.28 28.73
CA ASP A 144 6.49 -17.28 27.69
C ASP A 144 7.49 -17.05 26.54
N ALA A 145 8.13 -15.89 26.48
CA ALA A 145 9.05 -15.54 25.40
C ALA A 145 10.40 -16.30 25.43
N GLY A 146 10.69 -16.97 26.55
CA GLY A 146 11.91 -17.78 26.66
C GLY A 146 13.21 -16.98 26.64
N TYR A 147 13.19 -15.72 27.08
CA TYR A 147 14.42 -14.91 27.17
C TYR A 147 15.42 -15.50 28.16
N PRO A 148 16.74 -15.49 27.82
CA PRO A 148 17.79 -15.88 28.77
C PRO A 148 17.71 -15.05 30.06
N ALA A 149 18.05 -15.66 31.21
CA ALA A 149 18.02 -15.01 32.51
C ALA A 149 18.86 -13.72 32.55
N SER A 150 19.95 -13.66 31.80
CA SER A 150 20.80 -12.48 31.66
C SER A 150 20.11 -11.27 31.00
N MET A 151 19.04 -11.51 30.23
CA MET A 151 18.29 -10.46 29.54
C MET A 151 17.06 -9.99 30.35
N MET A 152 16.62 -10.72 31.35
CA MET A 152 15.37 -10.42 32.09
C MET A 152 15.36 -9.01 32.70
N ALA A 153 16.45 -8.55 33.30
CA ALA A 153 16.53 -7.18 33.83
C ALA A 153 16.36 -6.10 32.75
N THR A 154 16.83 -6.37 31.53
CA THR A 154 16.64 -5.47 30.38
C THR A 154 15.20 -5.52 29.87
N VAL A 155 14.60 -6.72 29.79
CA VAL A 155 13.21 -6.92 29.41
C VAL A 155 12.28 -6.17 30.38
N GLU A 156 12.45 -6.36 31.69
CA GLU A 156 11.63 -5.68 32.71
C GLU A 156 11.70 -4.16 32.60
N ARG A 157 12.89 -3.61 32.35
CA ARG A 157 13.08 -2.16 32.15
C ARG A 157 12.36 -1.64 30.90
N LEU A 158 12.30 -2.43 29.83
CA LEU A 158 11.70 -2.03 28.56
C LEU A 158 10.20 -2.32 28.47
N LEU A 159 9.67 -3.20 29.31
CA LEU A 159 8.26 -3.59 29.33
C LEU A 159 7.26 -2.42 29.33
N PRO A 160 7.44 -1.36 30.15
CA PRO A 160 6.50 -0.24 30.17
C PRO A 160 6.43 0.50 28.83
N GLN A 161 7.49 0.44 28.03
CA GLN A 161 7.61 1.11 26.73
C GLN A 161 7.03 0.26 25.57
N GLN A 162 6.81 -1.04 25.82
CA GLN A 162 6.26 -1.94 24.81
C GLN A 162 4.75 -1.73 24.68
N THR A 163 4.31 -1.37 23.50
CA THR A 163 2.91 -1.17 23.14
C THR A 163 2.60 -1.81 21.80
N ILE A 164 1.39 -2.33 21.63
CA ILE A 164 0.85 -2.74 20.34
C ILE A 164 -0.18 -1.69 19.95
N THR A 165 -0.07 -1.20 18.72
CA THR A 165 -1.05 -0.31 18.11
C THR A 165 -1.74 -1.03 16.97
N VAL A 166 -3.06 -1.12 17.02
CA VAL A 166 -3.89 -1.67 15.94
C VAL A 166 -4.22 -0.57 14.97
N VAL A 167 -3.94 -0.80 13.70
CA VAL A 167 -4.20 0.17 12.63
C VAL A 167 -5.29 -0.36 11.71
N PRO A 168 -6.27 0.43 11.30
CA PRO A 168 -7.26 0.01 10.32
C PRO A 168 -6.59 -0.38 9.01
N ALA A 169 -6.88 -1.61 8.51
CA ALA A 169 -6.32 -2.15 7.27
C ALA A 169 -7.33 -2.13 6.11
N GLY A 170 -8.44 -1.39 6.22
CA GLY A 170 -9.50 -1.35 5.20
C GLY A 170 -9.06 -0.81 3.83
N ALA A 171 -7.97 -0.06 3.77
CA ALA A 171 -7.33 0.42 2.52
C ALA A 171 -6.04 -0.36 2.19
N GLY A 172 -5.90 -1.58 2.69
CA GLY A 172 -4.65 -2.35 2.67
C GLY A 172 -3.76 -2.05 3.87
N VAL A 173 -2.79 -2.91 4.13
CA VAL A 173 -1.81 -2.68 5.20
C VAL A 173 -0.89 -1.54 4.77
N GLY A 174 -0.99 -0.42 5.47
CA GLY A 174 -0.45 0.89 5.09
C GLY A 174 1.07 1.05 5.13
N GLU A 175 1.83 0.02 4.78
CA GLU A 175 3.30 0.10 4.71
C GLU A 175 3.77 1.21 3.76
N MET A 176 3.08 1.39 2.64
CA MET A 176 3.34 2.51 1.72
C MET A 176 3.03 3.87 2.36
N LYS A 177 1.96 3.98 3.15
CA LYS A 177 1.60 5.22 3.84
C LYS A 177 2.61 5.59 4.93
N GLU A 178 3.09 4.62 5.70
CA GLU A 178 4.12 4.84 6.73
C GLU A 178 5.48 5.16 6.10
N ARG A 179 5.88 4.41 5.08
CA ARG A 179 7.18 4.56 4.43
C ARG A 179 7.29 5.84 3.61
N TYR A 180 6.23 6.22 2.90
CA TYR A 180 6.24 7.35 1.97
C TYR A 180 5.43 8.57 2.45
N GLY A 181 4.67 8.47 3.53
CA GLY A 181 3.80 9.54 3.99
C GLY A 181 4.54 10.83 4.38
N ARG A 182 5.78 10.73 4.88
CA ARG A 182 6.63 11.88 5.16
C ARG A 182 7.13 12.53 3.86
N SER A 183 7.61 11.71 2.93
CA SER A 183 8.10 12.18 1.62
C SER A 183 7.00 12.81 0.78
N LEU A 184 5.79 12.23 0.79
CA LEU A 184 4.62 12.79 0.12
C LEU A 184 4.20 14.15 0.71
N ARG A 185 4.24 14.32 2.02
CA ARG A 185 3.95 15.63 2.66
C ARG A 185 4.98 16.69 2.28
N ILE A 186 6.26 16.32 2.24
CA ILE A 186 7.32 17.22 1.80
C ILE A 186 7.11 17.61 0.33
N LEU A 187 6.83 16.62 -0.52
CA LEU A 187 6.53 16.88 -1.94
C LEU A 187 5.33 17.79 -2.11
N LEU A 188 4.26 17.56 -1.38
CA LEU A 188 3.06 18.42 -1.40
C LEU A 188 3.38 19.86 -0.98
N ALA A 189 4.22 20.04 0.06
CA ALA A 189 4.64 21.34 0.53
C ALA A 189 5.48 22.08 -0.54
N VAL A 190 6.39 21.38 -1.21
CA VAL A 190 7.18 21.93 -2.31
C VAL A 190 6.28 22.33 -3.48
N CYS A 191 5.33 21.46 -3.88
CA CYS A 191 4.36 21.79 -4.93
C CYS A 191 3.51 23.03 -4.57
N ALA A 192 3.07 23.14 -3.31
CA ALA A 192 2.33 24.31 -2.82
C ALA A 192 3.16 25.60 -2.89
N MET A 193 4.45 25.54 -2.54
CA MET A 193 5.35 26.70 -2.67
C MET A 193 5.56 27.11 -4.14
N VAL A 194 5.77 26.15 -5.03
CA VAL A 194 5.90 26.44 -6.47
C VAL A 194 4.63 27.08 -7.01
N LEU A 195 3.45 26.56 -6.61
CA LEU A 195 2.17 27.15 -6.98
C LEU A 195 2.02 28.58 -6.47
N LEU A 196 2.41 28.87 -5.22
CA LEU A 196 2.39 30.22 -4.67
C LEU A 196 3.29 31.18 -5.45
N ILE A 197 4.49 30.75 -5.83
CA ILE A 197 5.41 31.55 -6.67
C ILE A 197 4.76 31.84 -8.04
N ALA A 198 4.16 30.81 -8.67
CA ALA A 198 3.47 30.95 -9.93
C ALA A 198 2.29 31.94 -9.82
N CYS A 199 1.47 31.83 -8.76
CA CYS A 199 0.37 32.76 -8.49
C CYS A 199 0.87 34.21 -8.29
N ALA A 200 1.98 34.41 -7.54
CA ALA A 200 2.57 35.71 -7.33
C ALA A 200 3.06 36.32 -8.67
N ASN A 201 3.70 35.51 -9.52
CA ASN A 201 4.15 35.96 -10.84
C ASN A 201 2.99 36.36 -11.75
N VAL A 202 1.90 35.57 -11.77
CA VAL A 202 0.69 35.91 -12.52
C VAL A 202 0.05 37.20 -11.99
N ALA A 203 -0.06 37.33 -10.65
CA ALA A 203 -0.59 38.53 -10.03
C ALA A 203 0.21 39.78 -10.40
N ASN A 204 1.55 39.71 -10.36
CA ASN A 204 2.44 40.81 -10.78
C ASN A 204 2.26 41.16 -12.27
N LEU A 205 2.13 40.18 -13.13
CA LEU A 205 1.89 40.36 -14.56
C LEU A 205 0.54 41.03 -14.81
N LEU A 206 -0.52 40.59 -14.13
CA LEU A 206 -1.85 41.20 -14.24
C LEU A 206 -1.86 42.65 -13.74
N LEU A 207 -1.13 42.91 -12.63
CA LEU A 207 -1.00 44.27 -12.12
C LEU A 207 -0.25 45.21 -13.11
N ALA A 208 0.86 44.76 -13.66
CA ALA A 208 1.60 45.49 -14.67
C ALA A 208 0.73 45.79 -15.91
N ARG A 209 -0.07 44.80 -16.36
CA ARG A 209 -1.01 44.93 -17.47
C ARG A 209 -2.12 45.95 -17.17
N ALA A 210 -2.66 45.92 -15.93
CA ALA A 210 -3.67 46.88 -15.48
C ALA A 210 -3.13 48.31 -15.46
N VAL A 211 -1.90 48.51 -15.01
CA VAL A 211 -1.21 49.84 -15.04
C VAL A 211 -1.03 50.32 -16.47
N ALA A 212 -0.57 49.47 -17.38
CA ALA A 212 -0.38 49.84 -18.78
C ALA A 212 -1.69 50.21 -19.48
N ARG A 213 -2.83 49.64 -19.11
CA ARG A 213 -4.16 49.91 -19.70
C ARG A 213 -4.89 51.09 -19.05
N ARG A 214 -4.31 51.79 -18.03
CA ARG A 214 -4.97 52.91 -17.30
C ARG A 214 -5.50 54.02 -18.20
N GLY A 215 -4.72 54.45 -19.21
CA GLY A 215 -5.14 55.47 -20.17
C GLY A 215 -6.37 55.07 -20.99
N GLN A 216 -6.41 53.84 -21.45
CA GLN A 216 -7.55 53.32 -22.21
C GLN A 216 -8.82 53.20 -21.35
N ILE A 217 -8.66 52.81 -20.08
CA ILE A 217 -9.76 52.70 -19.11
C ILE A 217 -10.31 54.12 -18.82
N ALA A 218 -9.44 55.12 -18.64
CA ALA A 218 -9.85 56.50 -18.40
C ALA A 218 -10.67 57.08 -19.58
N VAL A 219 -10.27 56.83 -20.81
CA VAL A 219 -11.00 57.26 -22.02
C VAL A 219 -12.38 56.58 -22.09
N ARG A 220 -12.45 55.25 -21.83
CA ARG A 220 -13.73 54.53 -21.82
C ARG A 220 -14.70 55.03 -20.74
N LEU A 221 -14.19 55.36 -19.55
CA LEU A 221 -15.00 55.97 -18.49
C LEU A 221 -15.51 57.36 -18.86
N ALA A 222 -14.68 58.18 -19.52
CA ALA A 222 -15.08 59.49 -20.00
C ALA A 222 -16.16 59.43 -21.11
N LEU A 223 -16.18 58.35 -21.89
CA LEU A 223 -17.19 58.07 -22.90
C LEU A 223 -18.48 57.41 -22.32
N GLY A 224 -18.58 57.25 -20.99
CA GLY A 224 -19.79 56.77 -20.31
C GLY A 224 -19.87 55.27 -20.06
N ALA A 225 -18.76 54.52 -20.22
CA ALA A 225 -18.74 53.12 -19.88
C ALA A 225 -18.87 52.93 -18.35
N SER A 226 -19.68 51.96 -17.91
CA SER A 226 -19.85 51.66 -16.49
C SER A 226 -18.61 50.94 -15.92
N ARG A 227 -18.27 51.23 -14.66
CA ARG A 227 -17.16 50.53 -13.96
C ARG A 227 -17.38 49.02 -13.91
N SER A 228 -18.64 48.56 -13.78
CA SER A 228 -18.99 47.14 -13.75
C SER A 228 -18.66 46.44 -15.08
N GLN A 229 -18.90 47.09 -16.21
CA GLN A 229 -18.56 46.49 -17.52
C GLN A 229 -17.05 46.24 -17.68
N ILE A 230 -16.21 47.22 -17.23
CA ILE A 230 -14.75 47.07 -17.30
C ILE A 230 -14.25 45.93 -16.39
N VAL A 231 -14.84 45.80 -15.20
CA VAL A 231 -14.50 44.69 -14.26
C VAL A 231 -14.94 43.35 -14.81
N ILE A 232 -16.14 43.24 -15.37
CA ILE A 232 -16.66 42.02 -15.95
C ILE A 232 -15.80 41.57 -17.16
N GLU A 233 -15.42 42.49 -18.04
CA GLU A 233 -14.54 42.19 -19.18
C GLU A 233 -13.19 41.63 -18.70
N ALA A 234 -12.56 42.25 -17.69
CA ALA A 234 -11.30 41.77 -17.10
C ALA A 234 -11.47 40.39 -16.40
N LEU A 235 -12.60 40.16 -15.73
CA LEU A 235 -12.89 38.88 -15.11
C LEU A 235 -13.08 37.77 -16.15
N ILE A 236 -13.82 38.04 -17.23
CA ILE A 236 -14.00 37.08 -18.32
C ILE A 236 -12.66 36.70 -18.96
N GLU A 237 -11.79 37.70 -19.25
CA GLU A 237 -10.46 37.46 -19.79
C GLU A 237 -9.64 36.56 -18.86
N SER A 238 -9.67 36.83 -17.55
CA SER A 238 -8.94 36.06 -16.55
C SER A 238 -9.48 34.64 -16.40
N VAL A 239 -10.81 34.44 -16.42
CA VAL A 239 -11.47 33.12 -16.33
C VAL A 239 -11.15 32.29 -17.57
N LEU A 240 -11.22 32.85 -18.76
CA LEU A 240 -10.88 32.14 -20.00
C LEU A 240 -9.42 31.68 -20.01
N LEU A 241 -8.49 32.54 -19.56
CA LEU A 241 -7.08 32.15 -19.40
C LEU A 241 -6.89 31.05 -18.36
N ALA A 242 -7.62 31.12 -17.23
CA ALA A 242 -7.57 30.11 -16.18
C ALA A 242 -8.10 28.75 -16.67
N ILE A 243 -9.22 28.73 -17.41
CA ILE A 243 -9.75 27.49 -18.00
C ILE A 243 -8.78 26.91 -19.02
N GLY A 244 -8.23 27.73 -19.93
CA GLY A 244 -7.24 27.26 -20.89
C GLY A 244 -5.99 26.69 -20.21
N GLY A 245 -5.47 27.38 -19.20
CA GLY A 245 -4.34 26.90 -18.41
C GLY A 245 -4.65 25.60 -17.64
N ALA A 246 -5.85 25.47 -17.07
CA ALA A 246 -6.28 24.28 -16.37
C ALA A 246 -6.37 23.06 -17.31
N VAL A 247 -6.93 23.22 -18.50
CA VAL A 247 -7.01 22.14 -19.50
C VAL A 247 -5.62 21.66 -19.92
N VAL A 248 -4.72 22.59 -20.27
CA VAL A 248 -3.35 22.25 -20.64
C VAL A 248 -2.61 21.60 -19.45
N GLY A 249 -2.76 22.16 -18.26
CA GLY A 249 -2.15 21.60 -17.03
C GLY A 249 -2.64 20.17 -16.73
N LEU A 250 -3.93 19.89 -16.93
CA LEU A 250 -4.49 18.56 -16.74
C LEU A 250 -3.92 17.55 -17.75
N VAL A 251 -3.82 17.92 -19.03
CA VAL A 251 -3.22 17.06 -20.06
C VAL A 251 -1.76 16.75 -19.75
N VAL A 252 -0.99 17.76 -19.34
CA VAL A 252 0.41 17.58 -18.94
C VAL A 252 0.51 16.68 -17.69
N ALA A 253 -0.36 16.87 -16.69
CA ALA A 253 -0.36 16.07 -15.46
C ALA A 253 -0.66 14.60 -15.75
N ILE A 254 -1.65 14.30 -16.59
CA ILE A 254 -1.98 12.93 -17.01
C ILE A 254 -0.81 12.31 -17.79
N GLY A 255 -0.24 13.03 -18.75
CA GLY A 255 0.89 12.56 -19.55
C GLY A 255 2.14 12.30 -18.71
N ALA A 256 2.50 13.23 -17.83
CA ALA A 256 3.62 13.09 -16.91
C ALA A 256 3.40 11.95 -15.91
N GLY A 257 2.19 11.79 -15.37
CA GLY A 257 1.83 10.69 -14.49
C GLY A 257 1.99 9.33 -15.16
N ARG A 258 1.50 9.17 -16.38
CA ARG A 258 1.67 7.94 -17.17
C ARG A 258 3.14 7.66 -17.48
N LEU A 259 3.91 8.67 -17.86
CA LEU A 259 5.34 8.53 -18.13
C LEU A 259 6.11 8.12 -16.86
N LEU A 260 5.83 8.74 -15.71
CA LEU A 260 6.45 8.39 -14.44
C LEU A 260 6.12 6.96 -14.02
N LEU A 261 4.87 6.54 -14.17
CA LEU A 261 4.46 5.16 -13.90
C LEU A 261 5.17 4.17 -14.84
N SER A 262 5.24 4.45 -16.13
CA SER A 262 5.94 3.59 -17.08
C SER A 262 7.44 3.48 -16.79
N LEU A 263 8.09 4.55 -16.35
CA LEU A 263 9.50 4.54 -15.97
C LEU A 263 9.74 3.87 -14.62
N ALA A 264 8.88 4.13 -13.63
CA ALA A 264 9.01 3.54 -12.29
C ALA A 264 8.76 2.02 -12.30
N PHE A 265 7.89 1.54 -13.19
CA PHE A 265 7.51 0.14 -13.32
C PHE A 265 8.01 -0.52 -14.60
N ALA A 266 8.98 0.07 -15.30
CA ALA A 266 9.57 -0.49 -16.51
C ALA A 266 10.24 -1.87 -16.31
N GLY A 267 10.48 -2.29 -15.06
CA GLY A 267 10.93 -3.63 -14.70
C GLY A 267 9.87 -4.51 -14.02
N ALA A 268 8.69 -3.97 -13.72
CA ALA A 268 7.59 -4.74 -13.12
C ALA A 268 6.74 -5.34 -14.25
N THR A 269 6.91 -6.62 -14.50
CA THR A 269 6.17 -7.38 -15.52
C THR A 269 4.66 -7.48 -15.24
N LEU A 270 4.18 -6.93 -14.12
CA LEU A 270 2.79 -7.06 -13.70
C LEU A 270 2.36 -5.83 -12.89
N LEU A 271 1.71 -4.87 -13.54
CA LEU A 271 0.80 -3.96 -12.86
C LEU A 271 -0.53 -4.69 -12.65
N PRO A 272 -0.90 -4.99 -11.40
CA PRO A 272 -2.15 -5.69 -11.11
C PRO A 272 -3.37 -4.76 -11.07
N ILE A 273 -3.23 -3.52 -11.48
CA ILE A 273 -4.31 -2.54 -11.49
C ILE A 273 -4.47 -2.08 -12.92
N ASP A 274 -5.65 -2.35 -13.45
CA ASP A 274 -6.13 -1.69 -14.67
C ASP A 274 -6.31 -0.21 -14.32
N VAL A 275 -5.28 0.61 -14.61
CA VAL A 275 -5.34 2.07 -14.41
C VAL A 275 -6.00 2.67 -15.65
N THR A 276 -7.18 2.19 -15.97
CA THR A 276 -8.10 2.93 -16.86
C THR A 276 -8.87 3.91 -15.99
N PRO A 277 -8.81 5.22 -16.27
CA PRO A 277 -9.54 6.25 -15.55
C PRO A 277 -11.05 6.10 -15.70
#